data_d75e91db0406306c0708a2aab4b69a33
#
_entry.id   d75e91db0406306c0708a2aab4b69a33
#
_cell.length_a   1.000
_cell.length_b   1.000
_cell.length_c   1.000
_cell.angle_alpha   90.00
_cell.angle_beta   90.00
_cell.angle_gamma   90.00
#
_symmetry.space_group_name_H-M   'P 1'
#
loop_
_entity.id
_entity.type
_entity.pdbx_description
1 polymer ?
#
loop_
_entity_poly.entity_id
_entity_poly.type
_entity_poly.pdbx_seq_one_letter_code
_entity_poly.pdbx_strand_id
1 'polypeptide(L)'
;NDAISSLFMGTLRTANKLIIISIGGYVFYLIETNNSLWRMDASSPLVWVFAFVVYDLVYYWFHRISHERQIFWASHVAHHQSEDYNLSTALRQTGTGALVTWVFYIPVFLIGVPSYVFVSVASVNLIYQFWVHSEHIPKLGWYEKFFVTASNHRVHHAQNESYIDKNYGGVFIIWDRMFGTYKEEDDAVAPIYGIRGKIDTFNPLWANLHIYVKMFKDIWYAQSWKEKFFVPFAKTGWQPSSLSVASEKDDFNAATFKKYNPKVPTKIKFYAFFQLLALSYVGF
;
A
#
# COMPACT_ATOMS: atom_id res chain seq x y z
N ASN A 1 0.88 17.16 -12.31
CA ASN A 1 -0.50 16.68 -12.10
C ASN A 1 -0.54 15.50 -11.12
N ASP A 2 0.39 14.54 -11.25
CA ASP A 2 0.44 13.35 -10.41
C ASP A 2 0.70 13.68 -8.93
N ALA A 3 1.66 14.56 -8.62
CA ALA A 3 1.94 15.00 -7.27
C ALA A 3 0.72 15.65 -6.59
N ILE A 4 -0.05 16.49 -7.31
CA ILE A 4 -1.29 17.08 -6.77
C ILE A 4 -2.32 16.00 -6.46
N SER A 5 -2.49 15.01 -7.35
CA SER A 5 -3.37 13.86 -7.13
C SER A 5 -2.93 13.06 -5.89
N SER A 6 -1.63 12.84 -5.74
CA SER A 6 -1.05 12.11 -4.60
C SER A 6 -1.33 12.82 -3.26
N LEU A 7 -1.10 14.13 -3.20
CA LEU A 7 -1.40 14.96 -2.02
C LEU A 7 -2.90 14.98 -1.68
N PHE A 8 -3.76 15.08 -2.71
CA PHE A 8 -5.21 15.05 -2.51
C PHE A 8 -5.68 13.72 -1.90
N MET A 9 -5.12 12.60 -2.36
CA MET A 9 -5.45 11.29 -1.81
C MET A 9 -4.98 11.13 -0.36
N GLY A 10 -3.81 11.68 0.00
CA GLY A 10 -3.34 11.73 1.37
C GLY A 10 -4.30 12.52 2.29
N THR A 11 -4.78 13.67 1.84
CA THR A 11 -5.76 14.47 2.58
C THR A 11 -7.09 13.73 2.74
N LEU A 12 -7.59 13.08 1.68
CA LEU A 12 -8.81 12.28 1.73
C LEU A 12 -8.70 11.12 2.74
N ARG A 13 -7.55 10.45 2.77
CA ARG A 13 -7.28 9.40 3.78
C ARG A 13 -7.34 9.96 5.19
N THR A 14 -6.74 11.12 5.44
CA THR A 14 -6.71 11.74 6.78
C THR A 14 -8.13 12.07 7.24
N ALA A 15 -8.98 12.63 6.38
CA ALA A 15 -10.37 12.92 6.69
C ALA A 15 -11.18 11.63 7.03
N ASN A 16 -10.97 10.55 6.28
CA ASN A 16 -11.65 9.26 6.53
C ASN A 16 -11.10 8.51 7.75
N LYS A 17 -9.85 8.77 8.14
CA LYS A 17 -9.16 8.04 9.22
C LYS A 17 -9.92 8.13 10.55
N LEU A 18 -10.52 9.26 10.88
CA LEU A 18 -11.26 9.45 12.11
C LEU A 18 -12.49 8.54 12.23
N ILE A 19 -13.16 8.25 11.11
CA ILE A 19 -14.34 7.37 11.07
C ILE A 19 -13.93 5.90 11.20
N ILE A 20 -12.83 5.52 10.58
CA ILE A 20 -12.42 4.11 10.40
C ILE A 20 -11.54 3.61 11.56
N ILE A 21 -10.79 4.48 12.24
CA ILE A 21 -10.03 4.13 13.47
C ILE A 21 -10.96 3.58 14.55
N SER A 22 -12.24 3.95 14.55
CA SER A 22 -13.19 3.55 15.58
C SER A 22 -13.39 2.03 15.65
N ILE A 23 -13.45 1.30 14.53
CA ILE A 23 -13.72 -0.16 14.53
C ILE A 23 -12.48 -0.94 14.97
N GLY A 24 -11.34 -0.75 14.28
CA GLY A 24 -10.10 -1.44 14.62
C GLY A 24 -9.63 -1.08 16.03
N GLY A 25 -9.67 0.19 16.40
CA GLY A 25 -9.31 0.65 17.73
C GLY A 25 -10.17 0.06 18.84
N TYR A 26 -11.47 -0.07 18.61
CA TYR A 26 -12.37 -0.74 19.58
C TYR A 26 -12.04 -2.22 19.73
N VAL A 27 -11.80 -2.93 18.64
CA VAL A 27 -11.37 -4.35 18.69
C VAL A 27 -10.05 -4.49 19.43
N PHE A 28 -9.07 -3.64 19.16
CA PHE A 28 -7.78 -3.64 19.85
C PHE A 28 -7.93 -3.37 21.35
N TYR A 29 -8.77 -2.41 21.73
CA TYR A 29 -9.11 -2.13 23.12
C TYR A 29 -9.71 -3.37 23.81
N LEU A 30 -10.67 -4.05 23.19
CA LEU A 30 -11.27 -5.28 23.75
C LEU A 30 -10.26 -6.41 23.92
N ILE A 31 -9.33 -6.55 22.97
CA ILE A 31 -8.27 -7.57 23.06
C ILE A 31 -7.31 -7.23 24.19
N GLU A 32 -6.80 -5.99 24.23
CA GLU A 32 -5.84 -5.55 25.24
C GLU A 32 -6.40 -5.67 26.64
N THR A 33 -7.67 -5.35 26.85
CA THR A 33 -8.28 -5.36 28.19
C THR A 33 -8.71 -6.74 28.68
N ASN A 34 -9.18 -7.62 27.78
CA ASN A 34 -9.86 -8.85 28.17
C ASN A 34 -9.23 -10.14 27.65
N ASN A 35 -8.45 -10.09 26.57
CA ASN A 35 -8.08 -11.28 25.81
C ASN A 35 -6.57 -11.38 25.50
N SER A 36 -5.73 -10.48 25.96
CA SER A 36 -4.28 -10.59 25.75
C SER A 36 -3.69 -11.76 26.53
N LEU A 37 -2.80 -12.51 25.86
CA LEU A 37 -2.12 -13.69 26.46
C LEU A 37 -1.12 -13.27 27.52
N TRP A 38 -0.47 -12.14 27.35
CA TRP A 38 0.48 -11.55 28.29
C TRP A 38 0.15 -10.05 28.47
N ARG A 39 0.66 -9.49 29.55
CA ARG A 39 0.66 -8.03 29.76
C ARG A 39 2.10 -7.56 29.77
N MET A 40 2.55 -7.03 28.62
CA MET A 40 3.94 -6.59 28.50
C MET A 40 4.15 -5.27 29.24
N ASP A 41 5.23 -5.20 30.02
CA ASP A 41 5.59 -3.99 30.73
C ASP A 41 6.37 -3.03 29.82
N ALA A 42 5.72 -1.94 29.42
CA ALA A 42 6.32 -0.94 28.55
C ALA A 42 7.41 -0.07 29.22
N SER A 43 7.66 -0.24 30.52
CA SER A 43 8.85 0.34 31.15
C SER A 43 10.15 -0.34 30.69
N SER A 44 10.05 -1.58 30.18
CA SER A 44 11.18 -2.32 29.63
C SER A 44 11.49 -1.90 28.19
N PRO A 45 12.71 -1.44 27.86
CA PRO A 45 13.12 -1.15 26.48
C PRO A 45 13.01 -2.37 25.56
N LEU A 46 13.13 -3.58 26.07
CA LEU A 46 13.01 -4.81 25.29
C LEU A 46 11.61 -4.99 24.71
N VAL A 47 10.58 -4.52 25.39
CA VAL A 47 9.19 -4.54 24.86
C VAL A 47 9.05 -3.66 23.63
N TRP A 48 9.72 -2.52 23.60
CA TRP A 48 9.71 -1.61 22.44
C TRP A 48 10.44 -2.22 21.23
N VAL A 49 11.61 -2.81 21.47
CA VAL A 49 12.37 -3.49 20.40
C VAL A 49 11.57 -4.68 19.87
N PHE A 50 11.03 -5.51 20.75
CA PHE A 50 10.18 -6.64 20.38
C PHE A 50 8.94 -6.18 19.59
N ALA A 51 8.22 -5.19 20.09
CA ALA A 51 7.04 -4.64 19.42
C ALA A 51 7.36 -4.08 18.03
N PHE A 52 8.52 -3.41 17.86
CA PHE A 52 8.96 -2.89 16.58
C PHE A 52 9.25 -4.00 15.57
N VAL A 53 9.96 -5.04 15.99
CA VAL A 53 10.29 -6.18 15.13
C VAL A 53 9.03 -6.95 14.72
N VAL A 54 8.14 -7.22 15.70
CA VAL A 54 6.86 -7.92 15.43
C VAL A 54 5.95 -7.08 14.55
N TYR A 55 5.85 -5.78 14.82
CA TYR A 55 5.08 -4.86 13.96
C TYR A 55 5.56 -4.91 12.51
N ASP A 56 6.88 -4.81 12.28
CA ASP A 56 7.45 -4.79 10.93
C ASP A 56 7.30 -6.13 10.21
N LEU A 57 7.39 -7.27 10.94
CA LEU A 57 7.05 -8.59 10.39
C LEU A 57 5.58 -8.69 9.97
N VAL A 58 4.67 -8.20 10.80
CA VAL A 58 3.23 -8.16 10.49
C VAL A 58 2.96 -7.23 9.32
N TYR A 59 3.65 -6.08 9.27
CA TYR A 59 3.60 -5.16 8.14
C TYR A 59 4.03 -5.83 6.83
N TYR A 60 5.13 -6.61 6.83
CA TYR A 60 5.57 -7.37 5.66
C TYR A 60 4.47 -8.30 5.15
N TRP A 61 3.83 -9.09 6.03
CA TRP A 61 2.76 -10.00 5.63
C TRP A 61 1.51 -9.26 5.17
N PHE A 62 1.12 -8.20 5.85
CA PHE A 62 0.04 -7.31 5.40
C PHE A 62 0.32 -6.77 4.01
N HIS A 63 1.51 -6.23 3.78
CA HIS A 63 1.92 -5.61 2.52
C HIS A 63 1.94 -6.63 1.38
N ARG A 64 2.56 -7.80 1.61
CA ARG A 64 2.59 -8.91 0.66
C ARG A 64 1.19 -9.38 0.28
N ILE A 65 0.32 -9.64 1.25
CA ILE A 65 -1.06 -10.08 1.01
C ILE A 65 -1.86 -8.98 0.29
N SER A 66 -1.56 -7.71 0.55
CA SER A 66 -2.18 -6.59 -0.16
C SER A 66 -1.84 -6.55 -1.65
N HIS A 67 -0.72 -7.11 -2.07
CA HIS A 67 -0.41 -7.29 -3.48
C HIS A 67 -0.99 -8.59 -4.07
N GLU A 68 -1.01 -9.65 -3.28
CA GLU A 68 -1.37 -10.99 -3.76
C GLU A 68 -2.88 -11.28 -3.79
N ARG A 69 -3.74 -10.47 -3.13
CA ARG A 69 -5.18 -10.74 -2.97
C ARG A 69 -6.05 -9.55 -3.36
N GLN A 70 -7.08 -9.79 -4.18
CA GLN A 70 -7.88 -8.74 -4.81
C GLN A 70 -8.50 -7.74 -3.82
N ILE A 71 -9.10 -8.19 -2.72
CA ILE A 71 -9.74 -7.30 -1.73
C ILE A 71 -8.72 -6.39 -1.04
N PHE A 72 -7.52 -6.89 -0.75
CA PHE A 72 -6.44 -6.13 -0.13
C PHE A 72 -5.72 -5.25 -1.16
N TRP A 73 -5.54 -5.74 -2.39
CA TRP A 73 -5.05 -4.92 -3.50
C TRP A 73 -5.98 -3.73 -3.77
N ALA A 74 -7.29 -3.93 -3.77
CA ALA A 74 -8.27 -2.85 -3.91
C ALA A 74 -8.08 -1.75 -2.86
N SER A 75 -7.62 -2.11 -1.66
CA SER A 75 -7.31 -1.19 -0.57
C SER A 75 -5.87 -0.64 -0.59
N HIS A 76 -5.03 -1.05 -1.54
CA HIS A 76 -3.61 -0.66 -1.63
C HIS A 76 -3.23 -0.06 -2.99
N VAL A 77 -3.88 -0.47 -4.07
CA VAL A 77 -3.56 -0.11 -5.46
C VAL A 77 -3.36 1.38 -5.69
N ALA A 78 -4.14 2.22 -5.02
CA ALA A 78 -4.06 3.66 -5.16
C ALA A 78 -2.65 4.22 -4.85
N HIS A 79 -1.92 3.58 -3.95
CA HIS A 79 -0.54 3.92 -3.61
C HIS A 79 0.43 3.67 -4.78
N HIS A 80 0.23 2.59 -5.53
CA HIS A 80 1.07 2.18 -6.67
C HIS A 80 0.72 2.86 -8.00
N GLN A 81 -0.39 3.61 -8.09
CA GLN A 81 -0.82 4.24 -9.35
C GLN A 81 0.02 5.43 -9.79
N SER A 82 0.88 5.97 -8.92
CA SER A 82 1.76 7.09 -9.29
C SER A 82 2.75 6.62 -10.35
N GLU A 83 2.75 7.30 -11.49
CA GLU A 83 3.72 7.07 -12.58
C GLU A 83 4.97 7.94 -12.43
N ASP A 84 4.96 8.89 -11.48
CA ASP A 84 6.10 9.63 -10.98
C ASP A 84 6.48 9.10 -9.60
N TYR A 85 7.78 8.92 -9.33
CA TYR A 85 8.24 8.39 -8.05
C TYR A 85 9.03 9.43 -7.28
N ASN A 86 8.46 9.91 -6.19
CA ASN A 86 9.03 10.96 -5.34
C ASN A 86 8.30 11.00 -3.98
N LEU A 87 8.70 11.90 -3.09
CA LEU A 87 8.11 12.02 -1.75
C LEU A 87 6.59 12.24 -1.74
N SER A 88 5.99 12.79 -2.82
CA SER A 88 4.53 12.88 -2.89
C SER A 88 3.87 11.50 -3.10
N THR A 89 4.60 10.53 -3.65
CA THR A 89 4.15 9.13 -3.77
C THR A 89 3.97 8.51 -2.39
N ALA A 90 4.85 8.81 -1.44
CA ALA A 90 4.69 8.37 -0.04
C ALA A 90 3.36 8.86 0.58
N LEU A 91 2.92 10.05 0.19
CA LEU A 91 1.67 10.65 0.67
C LEU A 91 0.45 10.18 -0.11
N ARG A 92 0.63 9.51 -1.25
CA ARG A 92 -0.43 8.90 -2.05
C ARG A 92 -0.95 7.66 -1.34
N GLN A 93 -1.95 7.85 -0.50
CA GLN A 93 -2.50 6.80 0.35
C GLN A 93 -3.95 6.50 -0.01
N THR A 94 -4.33 5.23 0.14
CA THR A 94 -5.70 4.80 -0.12
C THR A 94 -6.67 5.26 0.97
N GLY A 95 -7.86 5.69 0.57
CA GLY A 95 -8.94 6.03 1.51
C GLY A 95 -9.62 4.80 2.12
N THR A 96 -9.46 3.62 1.54
CA THR A 96 -10.17 2.38 1.95
C THR A 96 -9.31 1.43 2.79
N GLY A 97 -7.97 1.65 2.85
CA GLY A 97 -7.03 0.75 3.53
C GLY A 97 -7.41 0.41 4.96
N ALA A 98 -7.77 1.42 5.75
CA ALA A 98 -8.10 1.24 7.15
C ALA A 98 -9.34 0.36 7.41
N LEU A 99 -10.18 0.09 6.39
CA LEU A 99 -11.33 -0.83 6.52
C LEU A 99 -10.91 -2.29 6.68
N VAL A 100 -9.78 -2.68 6.11
CA VAL A 100 -9.39 -4.09 6.03
C VAL A 100 -8.02 -4.37 6.67
N THR A 101 -7.15 -3.37 6.85
CA THR A 101 -5.76 -3.59 7.29
C THR A 101 -5.62 -3.94 8.76
N TRP A 102 -6.53 -3.47 9.62
CA TRP A 102 -6.46 -3.67 11.07
C TRP A 102 -6.45 -5.14 11.49
N VAL A 103 -7.08 -6.02 10.71
CA VAL A 103 -7.17 -7.46 11.03
C VAL A 103 -5.79 -8.12 11.14
N PHE A 104 -4.80 -7.63 10.40
CA PHE A 104 -3.44 -8.15 10.42
C PHE A 104 -2.72 -7.87 11.74
N TYR A 105 -3.10 -6.80 12.43
CA TYR A 105 -2.46 -6.39 13.68
C TYR A 105 -3.10 -7.02 14.93
N ILE A 106 -4.23 -7.74 14.80
CA ILE A 106 -4.84 -8.49 15.91
C ILE A 106 -3.81 -9.34 16.68
N PRO A 107 -2.91 -10.11 16.03
CA PRO A 107 -1.93 -10.92 16.75
C PRO A 107 -1.01 -10.09 17.65
N VAL A 108 -0.69 -8.84 17.27
CA VAL A 108 0.19 -7.95 18.07
C VAL A 108 -0.45 -7.63 19.42
N PHE A 109 -1.77 -7.41 19.44
CA PHE A 109 -2.52 -7.14 20.68
C PHE A 109 -2.77 -8.42 21.47
N LEU A 110 -3.03 -9.54 20.79
CA LEU A 110 -3.18 -10.86 21.44
C LEU A 110 -1.94 -11.28 22.22
N ILE A 111 -0.75 -11.01 21.71
CA ILE A 111 0.51 -11.28 22.45
C ILE A 111 0.80 -10.26 23.56
N GLY A 112 -0.03 -9.22 23.68
CA GLY A 112 0.00 -8.29 24.82
C GLY A 112 0.86 -7.05 24.64
N VAL A 113 1.15 -6.62 23.39
CA VAL A 113 1.79 -5.33 23.14
C VAL A 113 0.82 -4.22 23.50
N PRO A 114 1.19 -3.26 24.39
CA PRO A 114 0.32 -2.15 24.76
C PRO A 114 -0.02 -1.24 23.58
N SER A 115 -1.23 -0.73 23.52
CA SER A 115 -1.73 0.07 22.39
C SER A 115 -0.88 1.32 22.11
N TYR A 116 -0.41 2.03 23.14
CA TYR A 116 0.46 3.20 22.93
C TYR A 116 1.86 2.84 22.43
N VAL A 117 2.41 1.66 22.80
CA VAL A 117 3.65 1.14 22.21
C VAL A 117 3.42 0.82 20.74
N PHE A 118 2.32 0.13 20.42
CA PHE A 118 1.93 -0.17 19.04
C PHE A 118 1.83 1.10 18.17
N VAL A 119 1.09 2.13 18.63
CA VAL A 119 0.95 3.37 17.90
C VAL A 119 2.30 4.07 17.67
N SER A 120 3.18 4.04 18.68
CA SER A 120 4.51 4.66 18.58
C SER A 120 5.39 3.92 17.57
N VAL A 121 5.46 2.59 17.63
CA VAL A 121 6.28 1.80 16.68
C VAL A 121 5.72 1.87 15.27
N ALA A 122 4.39 1.90 15.13
CA ALA A 122 3.72 2.12 13.85
C ALA A 122 4.09 3.48 13.24
N SER A 123 4.14 4.51 14.07
CA SER A 123 4.50 5.87 13.63
C SER A 123 5.96 5.94 13.19
N VAL A 124 6.88 5.34 13.95
CA VAL A 124 8.31 5.27 13.58
C VAL A 124 8.50 4.50 12.27
N ASN A 125 7.80 3.38 12.11
CA ASN A 125 7.83 2.58 10.89
C ASN A 125 7.33 3.39 9.67
N LEU A 126 6.22 4.14 9.83
CA LEU A 126 5.67 4.99 8.77
C LEU A 126 6.61 6.16 8.42
N ILE A 127 7.25 6.80 9.41
CA ILE A 127 8.25 7.86 9.18
C ILE A 127 9.44 7.31 8.40
N TYR A 128 9.90 6.10 8.76
CA TYR A 128 10.98 5.45 8.03
C TYR A 128 10.60 5.24 6.56
N GLN A 129 9.40 4.78 6.27
CA GLN A 129 8.95 4.52 4.90
C GLN A 129 8.79 5.78 4.05
N PHE A 130 8.77 6.99 4.63
CA PHE A 130 8.63 8.22 3.87
C PHE A 130 9.83 8.50 2.96
N TRP A 131 11.06 8.42 3.49
CA TRP A 131 12.28 8.80 2.75
C TRP A 131 12.65 7.81 1.64
N VAL A 132 12.19 6.56 1.71
CA VAL A 132 12.50 5.56 0.68
C VAL A 132 11.80 5.84 -0.66
N HIS A 133 10.80 6.72 -0.70
CA HIS A 133 10.14 7.16 -1.92
C HIS A 133 10.95 8.24 -2.65
N SER A 134 12.13 7.87 -3.14
CA SER A 134 13.04 8.81 -3.82
C SER A 134 13.85 8.14 -4.93
N GLU A 135 13.92 8.81 -6.09
CA GLU A 135 14.84 8.42 -7.17
C GLU A 135 16.27 8.97 -6.96
N HIS A 136 16.45 9.93 -6.04
CA HIS A 136 17.72 10.62 -5.85
C HIS A 136 18.70 9.90 -4.92
N ILE A 137 18.22 8.92 -4.15
CA ILE A 137 19.08 8.18 -3.21
C ILE A 137 19.57 6.92 -3.91
N PRO A 138 20.89 6.77 -4.10
CA PRO A 138 21.48 5.60 -4.76
C PRO A 138 21.40 4.36 -3.86
N LYS A 139 21.89 3.23 -4.37
CA LYS A 139 22.08 2.01 -3.57
C LYS A 139 23.01 2.30 -2.38
N LEU A 140 22.62 1.85 -1.19
CA LEU A 140 23.34 2.07 0.06
C LEU A 140 24.23 0.88 0.50
N GLY A 141 24.50 -0.04 -0.41
CA GLY A 141 25.48 -1.12 -0.24
C GLY A 141 25.14 -2.07 0.92
N TRP A 142 26.01 -2.15 1.95
CA TRP A 142 25.83 -3.08 3.06
C TRP A 142 24.53 -2.85 3.85
N TYR A 143 24.03 -1.61 3.90
CA TYR A 143 22.81 -1.24 4.61
C TYR A 143 21.58 -1.97 4.03
N GLU A 144 21.56 -2.19 2.71
CA GLU A 144 20.50 -2.93 1.98
C GLU A 144 20.49 -4.44 2.25
N LYS A 145 21.43 -4.93 3.06
CA LYS A 145 21.37 -6.33 3.54
C LYS A 145 20.32 -6.51 4.63
N PHE A 146 20.06 -5.46 5.38
CA PHE A 146 19.21 -5.48 6.58
C PHE A 146 17.99 -4.59 6.47
N PHE A 147 18.13 -3.40 5.87
CA PHE A 147 17.11 -2.37 5.87
C PHE A 147 16.60 -2.08 4.46
N VAL A 148 15.31 -1.74 4.37
CA VAL A 148 14.69 -1.24 3.13
C VAL A 148 15.28 0.13 2.79
N THR A 149 15.68 0.32 1.55
CA THR A 149 16.22 1.58 1.04
C THR A 149 15.38 2.09 -0.12
N ALA A 150 15.71 3.28 -0.61
CA ALA A 150 15.06 3.82 -1.80
C ALA A 150 15.23 2.89 -3.01
N SER A 151 16.39 2.24 -3.19
CA SER A 151 16.63 1.25 -4.23
C SER A 151 15.68 0.05 -4.12
N ASN A 152 15.55 -0.54 -2.93
CA ASN A 152 14.63 -1.65 -2.71
C ASN A 152 13.17 -1.25 -2.98
N HIS A 153 12.79 -0.02 -2.60
CA HIS A 153 11.41 0.45 -2.72
C HIS A 153 11.07 0.92 -4.14
N ARG A 154 12.04 1.39 -4.92
CA ARG A 154 11.88 1.59 -6.38
C ARG A 154 11.51 0.29 -7.10
N VAL A 155 12.21 -0.82 -6.77
CA VAL A 155 11.85 -2.16 -7.28
C VAL A 155 10.43 -2.51 -6.90
N HIS A 156 10.03 -2.27 -5.64
CA HIS A 156 8.68 -2.57 -5.15
C HIS A 156 7.58 -1.81 -5.92
N HIS A 157 7.80 -0.54 -6.23
CA HIS A 157 6.82 0.28 -6.97
C HIS A 157 6.86 0.08 -8.49
N ALA A 158 7.83 -0.67 -9.01
CA ALA A 158 7.99 -0.85 -10.45
C ALA A 158 7.08 -1.95 -11.01
N GLN A 159 6.52 -1.69 -12.20
CA GLN A 159 5.70 -2.65 -12.93
C GLN A 159 6.46 -3.51 -13.95
N ASN A 160 7.80 -3.39 -13.99
CA ASN A 160 8.66 -4.24 -14.80
C ASN A 160 8.46 -5.71 -14.41
N GLU A 161 8.48 -6.64 -15.39
CA GLU A 161 8.25 -8.07 -15.17
C GLU A 161 9.15 -8.67 -14.07
N SER A 162 10.43 -8.26 -14.06
CA SER A 162 11.41 -8.74 -13.08
C SER A 162 11.23 -8.18 -11.67
N TYR A 163 10.39 -7.14 -11.49
CA TYR A 163 10.22 -6.40 -10.26
C TYR A 163 8.84 -6.58 -9.61
N ILE A 164 7.86 -7.09 -10.37
CA ILE A 164 6.52 -7.34 -9.85
C ILE A 164 6.58 -8.26 -8.64
N ASP A 165 5.78 -7.94 -7.63
CA ASP A 165 5.62 -8.73 -6.40
C ASP A 165 6.93 -8.97 -5.65
N LYS A 166 7.76 -7.92 -5.54
CA LYS A 166 9.04 -7.93 -4.81
C LYS A 166 9.10 -6.85 -3.73
N ASN A 167 9.96 -7.07 -2.73
CA ASN A 167 10.41 -6.11 -1.72
C ASN A 167 9.27 -5.48 -0.88
N TYR A 168 8.55 -6.30 -0.13
CA TYR A 168 7.39 -5.88 0.69
C TYR A 168 7.76 -5.32 2.08
N GLY A 169 9.03 -5.40 2.50
CA GLY A 169 9.47 -4.93 3.81
C GLY A 169 9.13 -3.47 4.08
N GLY A 170 8.82 -3.13 5.32
CA GLY A 170 8.62 -1.76 5.77
C GLY A 170 9.95 -1.09 6.16
N VAL A 171 10.59 -1.62 7.17
CA VAL A 171 11.91 -1.19 7.65
C VAL A 171 12.98 -2.25 7.38
N PHE A 172 12.67 -3.52 7.63
CA PHE A 172 13.63 -4.61 7.47
C PHE A 172 13.41 -5.36 6.15
N ILE A 173 14.41 -5.33 5.26
CA ILE A 173 14.46 -6.11 4.01
C ILE A 173 14.74 -7.61 4.28
N ILE A 174 15.12 -7.95 5.49
CA ILE A 174 15.37 -9.34 5.89
C ILE A 174 14.16 -10.24 5.71
N TRP A 175 12.95 -9.72 5.88
CA TRP A 175 11.73 -10.50 5.64
C TRP A 175 11.62 -10.93 4.19
N ASP A 176 11.91 -10.04 3.25
CA ASP A 176 11.92 -10.37 1.82
C ASP A 176 12.96 -11.43 1.48
N ARG A 177 14.13 -11.35 2.10
CA ARG A 177 15.18 -12.38 1.94
C ARG A 177 14.75 -13.73 2.52
N MET A 178 14.16 -13.73 3.70
CA MET A 178 13.68 -14.94 4.39
C MET A 178 12.53 -15.63 3.65
N PHE A 179 11.61 -14.85 3.08
CA PHE A 179 10.40 -15.38 2.43
C PHE A 179 10.46 -15.40 0.90
N GLY A 180 11.65 -15.13 0.31
CA GLY A 180 11.92 -15.31 -1.13
C GLY A 180 11.32 -14.22 -2.04
N THR A 181 10.98 -13.06 -1.49
CA THR A 181 10.44 -11.93 -2.25
C THR A 181 11.47 -10.82 -2.53
N TYR A 182 12.71 -11.00 -2.09
CA TYR A 182 13.78 -10.03 -2.34
C TYR A 182 14.20 -9.99 -3.81
N LYS A 183 14.33 -8.76 -4.32
CA LYS A 183 14.94 -8.47 -5.63
C LYS A 183 15.80 -7.21 -5.53
N GLU A 184 17.06 -7.33 -5.93
CA GLU A 184 17.93 -6.17 -6.06
C GLU A 184 17.56 -5.35 -7.30
N GLU A 185 17.67 -4.02 -7.20
CA GLU A 185 17.53 -3.13 -8.35
C GLU A 185 18.68 -3.38 -9.33
N ASP A 186 18.34 -3.63 -10.59
CA ASP A 186 19.28 -3.88 -11.66
C ASP A 186 19.58 -2.58 -12.41
N ASP A 187 20.83 -2.17 -12.48
CA ASP A 187 21.25 -0.93 -13.15
C ASP A 187 20.96 -0.95 -14.67
N ALA A 188 20.79 -2.15 -15.25
CA ALA A 188 20.41 -2.30 -16.66
C ALA A 188 18.89 -2.23 -16.88
N VAL A 189 18.06 -2.27 -15.81
CA VAL A 189 16.60 -2.31 -15.89
C VAL A 189 16.01 -1.15 -15.11
N ALA A 190 15.86 0.00 -15.77
CA ALA A 190 15.27 1.18 -15.13
C ALA A 190 13.84 0.88 -14.64
N PRO A 191 13.48 1.22 -13.39
CA PRO A 191 12.14 1.06 -12.86
C PRO A 191 11.10 1.88 -13.66
N ILE A 192 9.99 1.27 -14.02
CA ILE A 192 8.83 1.92 -14.62
C ILE A 192 7.70 1.87 -13.63
N TYR A 193 7.26 3.03 -13.14
CA TYR A 193 6.27 3.14 -12.08
C TYR A 193 4.84 3.16 -12.62
N GLY A 194 3.88 2.89 -11.75
CA GLY A 194 2.48 2.77 -12.06
C GLY A 194 1.97 1.35 -11.85
N ILE A 195 0.76 1.09 -12.31
CA ILE A 195 0.12 -0.22 -12.22
C ILE A 195 -0.13 -0.81 -13.60
N ARG A 196 -0.12 -2.12 -13.70
CA ARG A 196 -0.67 -2.82 -14.86
C ARG A 196 -2.18 -2.64 -14.91
N GLY A 197 -2.76 -2.55 -16.10
CA GLY A 197 -4.16 -2.13 -16.24
C GLY A 197 -4.34 -0.63 -15.92
N LYS A 198 -3.60 0.19 -16.62
CA LYS A 198 -3.55 1.64 -16.51
C LYS A 198 -4.94 2.28 -16.44
N ILE A 199 -5.13 3.25 -15.54
CA ILE A 199 -6.45 3.90 -15.37
C ILE A 199 -6.55 5.26 -16.06
N ASP A 200 -5.46 5.82 -16.56
CA ASP A 200 -5.36 7.09 -17.31
C ASP A 200 -6.25 8.21 -16.74
N THR A 201 -6.21 8.42 -15.43
CA THR A 201 -7.00 9.47 -14.77
C THR A 201 -6.35 9.93 -13.46
N PHE A 202 -6.57 11.19 -13.12
CA PHE A 202 -6.23 11.77 -11.81
C PHE A 202 -7.44 11.86 -10.87
N ASN A 203 -8.56 11.22 -11.20
CA ASN A 203 -9.75 11.21 -10.33
C ASN A 203 -9.48 10.37 -9.06
N PRO A 204 -9.41 10.97 -7.86
CA PRO A 204 -9.04 10.28 -6.63
C PRO A 204 -10.11 9.27 -6.17
N LEU A 205 -11.39 9.49 -6.50
CA LEU A 205 -12.45 8.54 -6.18
C LEU A 205 -12.31 7.29 -7.04
N TRP A 206 -12.12 7.47 -8.35
CA TRP A 206 -11.92 6.34 -9.26
C TRP A 206 -10.63 5.57 -8.94
N ALA A 207 -9.56 6.28 -8.60
CA ALA A 207 -8.30 5.69 -8.15
C ALA A 207 -8.49 4.72 -6.97
N ASN A 208 -9.41 5.01 -6.05
CA ASN A 208 -9.71 4.17 -4.90
C ASN A 208 -10.75 3.08 -5.19
N LEU A 209 -11.63 3.24 -6.18
CA LEU A 209 -12.82 2.39 -6.32
C LEU A 209 -12.77 1.43 -7.51
N HIS A 210 -11.92 1.66 -8.52
CA HIS A 210 -11.95 0.90 -9.78
C HIS A 210 -11.74 -0.61 -9.58
N ILE A 211 -10.87 -1.05 -8.66
CA ILE A 211 -10.68 -2.47 -8.37
C ILE A 211 -11.90 -3.06 -7.65
N TYR A 212 -12.52 -2.32 -6.73
CA TYR A 212 -13.78 -2.77 -6.10
C TYR A 212 -14.88 -2.93 -7.16
N VAL A 213 -15.01 -1.97 -8.07
CA VAL A 213 -15.99 -2.05 -9.17
C VAL A 213 -15.70 -3.26 -10.07
N LYS A 214 -14.43 -3.50 -10.41
CA LYS A 214 -14.02 -4.70 -11.15
C LYS A 214 -14.42 -5.96 -10.38
N MET A 215 -14.07 -6.04 -9.11
CA MET A 215 -14.36 -7.19 -8.25
C MET A 215 -15.87 -7.45 -8.13
N PHE A 216 -16.70 -6.41 -8.00
CA PHE A 216 -18.16 -6.56 -8.02
C PHE A 216 -18.69 -7.07 -9.35
N LYS A 217 -18.14 -6.61 -10.48
CA LYS A 217 -18.45 -7.15 -11.81
C LYS A 217 -18.08 -8.63 -11.91
N ASP A 218 -16.89 -8.99 -11.46
CA ASP A 218 -16.41 -10.37 -11.46
C ASP A 218 -17.33 -11.28 -10.62
N ILE A 219 -17.77 -10.83 -9.44
CA ILE A 219 -18.77 -11.52 -8.60
C ILE A 219 -20.11 -11.66 -9.33
N TRP A 220 -20.56 -10.60 -10.00
CA TRP A 220 -21.83 -10.60 -10.72
C TRP A 220 -21.86 -11.60 -11.85
N TYR A 221 -20.80 -11.64 -12.67
CA TYR A 221 -20.70 -12.51 -13.85
C TYR A 221 -20.21 -13.93 -13.53
N ALA A 222 -19.66 -14.19 -12.36
CA ALA A 222 -19.28 -15.54 -11.96
C ALA A 222 -20.50 -16.46 -11.95
N GLN A 223 -20.37 -17.65 -12.56
CA GLN A 223 -21.48 -18.58 -12.73
C GLN A 223 -21.76 -19.41 -11.47
N SER A 224 -20.71 -19.72 -10.70
CA SER A 224 -20.85 -20.53 -9.48
C SER A 224 -20.74 -19.70 -8.21
N TRP A 225 -21.48 -20.09 -7.18
CA TRP A 225 -21.35 -19.49 -5.84
C TRP A 225 -19.92 -19.63 -5.28
N LYS A 226 -19.25 -20.73 -5.61
CA LYS A 226 -17.84 -20.92 -5.22
C LYS A 226 -16.95 -19.83 -5.78
N GLU A 227 -17.07 -19.51 -7.07
CA GLU A 227 -16.32 -18.41 -7.68
C GLU A 227 -16.71 -17.07 -7.08
N LYS A 228 -18.00 -16.79 -6.85
CA LYS A 228 -18.46 -15.54 -6.24
C LYS A 228 -17.82 -15.27 -4.89
N PHE A 229 -17.74 -16.28 -4.01
CA PHE A 229 -17.07 -16.16 -2.71
C PHE A 229 -15.54 -16.12 -2.84
N PHE A 230 -15.00 -16.72 -3.89
CA PHE A 230 -13.54 -16.76 -4.10
C PHE A 230 -12.98 -15.44 -4.66
N VAL A 231 -13.73 -14.69 -5.47
CA VAL A 231 -13.29 -13.43 -6.11
C VAL A 231 -12.51 -12.50 -5.18
N PRO A 232 -13.01 -12.10 -3.99
CA PRO A 232 -12.30 -11.16 -3.12
C PRO A 232 -10.93 -11.68 -2.64
N PHE A 233 -10.81 -13.01 -2.49
CA PHE A 233 -9.63 -13.68 -1.94
C PHE A 233 -8.75 -14.30 -3.02
N ALA A 234 -9.16 -14.21 -4.28
CA ALA A 234 -8.39 -14.68 -5.42
C ALA A 234 -7.08 -13.88 -5.57
N LYS A 235 -6.12 -14.46 -6.26
CA LYS A 235 -4.89 -13.74 -6.63
C LYS A 235 -5.23 -12.52 -7.47
N THR A 236 -4.43 -11.48 -7.34
CA THR A 236 -4.49 -10.29 -8.18
C THR A 236 -4.42 -10.70 -9.66
N GLY A 237 -5.31 -10.16 -10.49
CA GLY A 237 -5.40 -10.52 -11.90
C GLY A 237 -6.24 -11.77 -12.22
N TRP A 238 -6.64 -12.58 -11.23
CA TRP A 238 -7.55 -13.70 -11.45
C TRP A 238 -8.94 -13.22 -11.86
N GLN A 239 -9.58 -13.98 -12.73
CA GLN A 239 -10.97 -13.73 -13.18
C GLN A 239 -11.79 -15.01 -13.18
N PRO A 240 -13.13 -14.92 -13.01
CA PRO A 240 -14.04 -16.06 -13.17
C PRO A 240 -13.94 -16.70 -14.54
N SER A 241 -14.22 -18.00 -14.60
CA SER A 241 -14.15 -18.78 -15.84
C SER A 241 -15.00 -18.20 -16.99
N SER A 242 -16.14 -17.58 -16.64
CA SER A 242 -17.04 -16.91 -17.59
C SER A 242 -16.45 -15.66 -18.28
N LEU A 243 -15.43 -15.04 -17.67
CA LEU A 243 -14.78 -13.81 -18.16
C LEU A 243 -13.39 -14.08 -18.72
N SER A 244 -12.78 -15.22 -18.43
CA SER A 244 -11.41 -15.55 -18.79
C SER A 244 -11.13 -15.59 -20.30
N VAL A 245 -12.18 -15.80 -21.12
CA VAL A 245 -12.07 -15.82 -22.60
C VAL A 245 -11.99 -14.41 -23.20
N ALA A 246 -12.45 -13.38 -22.48
CA ALA A 246 -12.51 -11.99 -22.94
C ALA A 246 -11.40 -11.10 -22.33
N SER A 247 -10.52 -11.69 -21.51
CA SER A 247 -9.44 -10.93 -20.86
C SER A 247 -8.39 -10.56 -21.91
N GLU A 248 -8.32 -9.28 -22.24
CA GLU A 248 -7.12 -8.72 -22.87
C GLU A 248 -5.92 -9.05 -21.99
N LYS A 249 -4.93 -9.75 -22.57
CA LYS A 249 -3.64 -9.93 -21.89
C LYS A 249 -3.12 -8.56 -21.54
N ASP A 250 -2.59 -8.42 -20.34
CA ASP A 250 -1.88 -7.21 -19.95
C ASP A 250 -0.70 -7.01 -20.92
N ASP A 251 -0.87 -6.10 -21.88
CA ASP A 251 0.10 -5.81 -22.94
C ASP A 251 1.16 -4.80 -22.44
N PHE A 252 1.52 -4.86 -21.15
CA PHE A 252 2.60 -4.00 -20.65
C PHE A 252 3.89 -4.26 -21.44
N ASN A 253 4.35 -3.21 -22.11
CA ASN A 253 5.62 -3.19 -22.81
C ASN A 253 6.46 -2.01 -22.33
N ALA A 254 7.56 -2.31 -21.65
CA ALA A 254 8.47 -1.30 -21.11
C ALA A 254 9.00 -0.33 -22.18
N ALA A 255 9.25 -0.81 -23.42
CA ALA A 255 9.80 0.00 -24.50
C ALA A 255 8.78 1.00 -25.08
N THR A 256 7.48 0.73 -24.95
CA THR A 256 6.41 1.58 -25.48
C THR A 256 5.61 2.31 -24.42
N PHE A 257 5.92 2.07 -23.13
CA PHE A 257 5.22 2.71 -22.03
C PHE A 257 5.31 4.24 -22.09
N LYS A 258 4.17 4.89 -21.97
CA LYS A 258 4.10 6.36 -21.88
C LYS A 258 3.33 6.76 -20.64
N LYS A 259 3.90 7.67 -19.85
CA LYS A 259 3.23 8.24 -18.69
C LYS A 259 1.96 8.98 -19.08
N TYR A 260 0.91 8.83 -18.27
CA TYR A 260 -0.31 9.62 -18.42
C TYR A 260 -0.08 11.07 -18.03
N ASN A 261 0.04 11.94 -19.04
CA ASN A 261 0.28 13.37 -18.85
C ASN A 261 -0.60 14.22 -19.76
N PRO A 262 -1.91 14.31 -19.51
CA PRO A 262 -2.82 15.11 -20.32
C PRO A 262 -2.45 16.60 -20.24
N LYS A 263 -2.64 17.31 -21.36
CA LYS A 263 -2.49 18.76 -21.38
C LYS A 263 -3.63 19.41 -20.62
N VAL A 264 -3.32 19.93 -19.43
CA VAL A 264 -4.30 20.61 -18.56
C VAL A 264 -4.08 22.12 -18.63
N PRO A 265 -5.12 22.92 -18.94
CA PRO A 265 -5.03 24.37 -18.92
C PRO A 265 -4.54 24.91 -17.58
N THR A 266 -3.72 25.97 -17.61
CA THR A 266 -3.12 26.56 -16.40
C THR A 266 -4.17 26.97 -15.37
N LYS A 267 -5.32 27.49 -15.80
CA LYS A 267 -6.44 27.85 -14.90
C LYS A 267 -6.94 26.65 -14.07
N ILE A 268 -7.02 25.45 -14.68
CA ILE A 268 -7.44 24.23 -13.97
C ILE A 268 -6.36 23.78 -12.98
N LYS A 269 -5.07 23.94 -13.32
CA LYS A 269 -3.97 23.64 -12.37
C LYS A 269 -4.05 24.53 -11.13
N PHE A 270 -4.28 25.84 -11.31
CA PHE A 270 -4.49 26.77 -10.18
C PHE A 270 -5.73 26.41 -9.37
N TYR A 271 -6.84 26.11 -10.02
CA TYR A 271 -8.06 25.67 -9.35
C TYR A 271 -7.79 24.42 -8.48
N ALA A 272 -7.16 23.37 -9.04
CA ALA A 272 -6.83 22.16 -8.31
C ALA A 272 -5.89 22.43 -7.13
N PHE A 273 -4.91 23.33 -7.29
CA PHE A 273 -4.00 23.74 -6.22
C PHE A 273 -4.74 24.44 -5.08
N PHE A 274 -5.63 25.39 -5.38
CA PHE A 274 -6.43 26.07 -4.35
C PHE A 274 -7.41 25.13 -3.65
N GLN A 275 -8.00 24.18 -4.37
CA GLN A 275 -8.84 23.13 -3.77
C GLN A 275 -8.01 22.26 -2.79
N LEU A 276 -6.79 21.88 -3.16
CA LEU A 276 -5.89 21.13 -2.28
C LEU A 276 -5.59 21.93 -1.01
N LEU A 277 -5.25 23.22 -1.12
CA LEU A 277 -4.99 24.09 0.03
C LEU A 277 -6.22 24.20 0.94
N ALA A 278 -7.41 24.40 0.38
CA ALA A 278 -8.66 24.51 1.14
C ALA A 278 -8.96 23.19 1.89
N LEU A 279 -8.80 22.04 1.24
CA LEU A 279 -9.00 20.73 1.86
C LEU A 279 -7.96 20.45 2.96
N SER A 280 -6.70 20.83 2.73
CA SER A 280 -5.66 20.70 3.75
C SER A 280 -5.96 21.56 4.98
N TYR A 281 -6.49 22.76 4.79
CA TYR A 281 -6.87 23.64 5.90
C TYR A 281 -8.06 23.11 6.72
N VAL A 282 -9.02 22.46 6.06
CA VAL A 282 -10.21 21.90 6.74
C VAL A 282 -9.92 20.52 7.36
N GLY A 283 -8.94 19.80 6.85
CA GLY A 283 -8.59 18.43 7.27
C GLY A 283 -7.57 18.37 8.42
N PHE A 284 -6.99 19.49 8.82
CA PHE A 284 -6.13 19.68 9.97
C PHE A 284 -6.78 20.61 11.00
#